data_f236d4c8ef5f593ab18c479e2cc3c439
#
_entry.id   f236d4c8ef5f593ab18c479e2cc3c439
#
_cell.length_a   1.000
_cell.length_b   1.000
_cell.length_c   1.000
_cell.angle_alpha   90.00
_cell.angle_beta   90.00
_cell.angle_gamma   90.00
#
_symmetry.space_group_name_H-M   'P 1'
#
loop_
_entity.id
_entity.type
_entity.pdbx_description
1 polymer ?
#
loop_
_entity_poly.entity_id
_entity_poly.type
_entity_poly.pdbx_seq_one_letter_code
_entity_poly.pdbx_strand_id
1 'polypeptide(L)'
;DMSNPFYDTLKNSVQTALEAQGDRLMVRDPASDADLQNEQIRELINEGVQAVFLCPVDWEKITPALEALKEADIPVINLDTEVKETSLVSAFVGSDNENAGYVCGQDLLVQKPDGGKIVIVENPGVNSVNERITGFEEAITNSGFEVVKRIEALGDSSNVKDEMTQVLSENSEIDAVMCGSDPMAEQVMAAITEAQRTNICVYSVDGSPATK
;
A
#
# COMPACT_ATOMS: atom_id res chain seq x y z
N ASP A 1 -8.30 4.55 2.55
CA ASP A 1 -8.98 5.57 1.74
C ASP A 1 -9.80 4.89 0.65
N MET A 2 -11.12 5.08 0.69
CA MET A 2 -12.08 4.44 -0.23
C MET A 2 -12.00 4.98 -1.67
N SER A 3 -11.16 5.97 -1.94
CA SER A 3 -10.86 6.39 -3.32
C SER A 3 -10.07 5.33 -4.12
N ASN A 4 -9.34 4.43 -3.43
CA ASN A 4 -8.70 3.29 -4.07
C ASN A 4 -9.72 2.18 -4.36
N PRO A 5 -9.91 1.77 -5.64
CA PRO A 5 -10.87 0.73 -6.06
C PRO A 5 -10.68 -0.64 -5.38
N PHE A 6 -9.47 -0.92 -4.87
CA PHE A 6 -9.19 -2.12 -4.10
C PHE A 6 -10.10 -2.23 -2.86
N TYR A 7 -10.21 -1.14 -2.08
CA TYR A 7 -11.04 -1.15 -0.87
C TYR A 7 -12.54 -1.25 -1.13
N ASP A 8 -13.01 -0.71 -2.26
CA ASP A 8 -14.41 -0.92 -2.69
C ASP A 8 -14.69 -2.40 -3.00
N THR A 9 -13.76 -3.07 -3.68
CA THR A 9 -13.87 -4.49 -3.99
C THR A 9 -13.87 -5.33 -2.70
N LEU A 10 -12.96 -5.03 -1.79
CA LEU A 10 -12.85 -5.69 -0.49
C LEU A 10 -14.14 -5.52 0.33
N LYS A 11 -14.61 -4.26 0.49
CA LYS A 11 -15.87 -3.93 1.17
C LYS A 11 -17.05 -4.71 0.61
N ASN A 12 -17.22 -4.71 -0.71
CA ASN A 12 -18.35 -5.38 -1.37
C ASN A 12 -18.30 -6.90 -1.16
N SER A 13 -17.09 -7.48 -1.15
CA SER A 13 -16.92 -8.92 -0.87
C SER A 13 -17.30 -9.28 0.57
N VAL A 14 -16.83 -8.50 1.55
CA VAL A 14 -17.17 -8.67 2.97
C VAL A 14 -18.67 -8.47 3.17
N GLN A 15 -19.24 -7.40 2.62
CA GLN A 15 -20.67 -7.10 2.72
C GLN A 15 -21.53 -8.25 2.20
N THR A 16 -21.21 -8.77 1.02
CA THR A 16 -21.94 -9.90 0.42
C THR A 16 -21.91 -11.13 1.30
N ALA A 17 -20.75 -11.45 1.89
CA ALA A 17 -20.60 -12.60 2.77
C ALA A 17 -21.42 -12.46 4.07
N LEU A 18 -21.41 -11.27 4.69
CA LEU A 18 -22.15 -10.98 5.91
C LEU A 18 -23.66 -10.97 5.68
N GLU A 19 -24.15 -10.33 4.63
CA GLU A 19 -25.57 -10.28 4.28
C GLU A 19 -26.16 -11.67 4.03
N ALA A 20 -25.37 -12.58 3.44
CA ALA A 20 -25.77 -13.98 3.26
C ALA A 20 -26.00 -14.74 4.59
N GLN A 21 -25.42 -14.24 5.69
CA GLN A 21 -25.63 -14.78 7.04
C GLN A 21 -26.68 -14.00 7.85
N GLY A 22 -27.21 -12.91 7.29
CA GLY A 22 -28.15 -12.02 7.97
C GLY A 22 -27.48 -10.96 8.85
N ASP A 23 -26.16 -10.79 8.71
CA ASP A 23 -25.38 -9.82 9.44
C ASP A 23 -25.34 -8.47 8.71
N ARG A 24 -24.95 -7.41 9.42
CA ARG A 24 -24.86 -6.05 8.90
C ARG A 24 -23.44 -5.52 8.97
N LEU A 25 -22.94 -4.99 7.84
CA LEU A 25 -21.68 -4.27 7.78
C LEU A 25 -21.89 -2.78 8.06
N MET A 26 -21.06 -2.23 8.95
CA MET A 26 -20.89 -0.79 9.16
C MET A 26 -19.52 -0.38 8.63
N VAL A 27 -19.48 0.62 7.75
CA VAL A 27 -18.24 1.04 7.10
C VAL A 27 -17.80 2.41 7.63
N ARG A 28 -16.51 2.56 7.85
CA ARG A 28 -15.85 3.84 8.15
C ARG A 28 -14.71 4.04 7.18
N ASP A 29 -14.57 5.26 6.68
CA ASP A 29 -13.44 5.69 5.85
C ASP A 29 -12.68 6.79 6.59
N PRO A 30 -11.44 6.57 7.00
CA PRO A 30 -10.61 7.57 7.64
C PRO A 30 -9.91 8.52 6.64
N ALA A 31 -10.12 8.36 5.34
CA ALA A 31 -9.52 9.19 4.30
C ALA A 31 -7.99 9.40 4.45
N SER A 32 -7.28 8.30 4.76
CA SER A 32 -5.82 8.29 5.01
C SER A 32 -5.36 9.02 6.28
N ASP A 33 -6.27 9.35 7.19
CA ASP A 33 -5.95 9.95 8.49
C ASP A 33 -5.95 8.88 9.60
N ALA A 34 -4.76 8.59 10.16
CA ALA A 34 -4.59 7.57 11.20
C ALA A 34 -5.25 7.96 12.54
N ASP A 35 -5.29 9.25 12.87
CA ASP A 35 -5.93 9.71 14.11
C ASP A 35 -7.45 9.60 13.98
N LEU A 36 -8.01 10.00 12.85
CA LEU A 36 -9.42 9.81 12.55
C LEU A 36 -9.81 8.31 12.56
N GLN A 37 -8.94 7.41 12.08
CA GLN A 37 -9.21 5.97 12.15
C GLN A 37 -9.33 5.49 13.61
N ASN A 38 -8.44 5.95 14.50
CA ASN A 38 -8.52 5.62 15.92
C ASN A 38 -9.81 6.15 16.57
N GLU A 39 -10.29 7.34 16.19
CA GLU A 39 -11.54 7.90 16.68
C GLU A 39 -12.75 7.09 16.18
N GLN A 40 -12.81 6.80 14.89
CA GLN A 40 -13.87 6.00 14.26
C GLN A 40 -14.00 4.60 14.87
N ILE A 41 -12.89 3.97 15.24
CA ILE A 41 -12.91 2.66 15.91
C ILE A 41 -13.53 2.79 17.31
N ARG A 42 -13.23 3.84 18.08
CA ARG A 42 -13.86 4.09 19.37
C ARG A 42 -15.36 4.33 19.24
N GLU A 43 -15.79 5.02 18.19
CA GLU A 43 -17.22 5.19 17.87
C GLU A 43 -17.90 3.82 17.61
N LEU A 44 -17.26 2.97 16.78
CA LEU A 44 -17.78 1.61 16.50
C LEU A 44 -17.89 0.76 17.77
N ILE A 45 -16.94 0.86 18.70
CA ILE A 45 -17.04 0.19 20.02
C ILE A 45 -18.29 0.67 20.77
N ASN A 46 -18.53 1.98 20.81
CA ASN A 46 -19.71 2.56 21.48
C ASN A 46 -21.03 2.19 20.78
N GLU A 47 -21.01 1.96 19.47
CA GLU A 47 -22.16 1.49 18.68
C GLU A 47 -22.44 -0.01 18.87
N GLY A 48 -21.53 -0.72 19.55
CA GLY A 48 -21.72 -2.12 19.94
C GLY A 48 -21.47 -3.12 18.81
N VAL A 49 -20.46 -2.85 17.94
CA VAL A 49 -20.05 -3.82 16.92
C VAL A 49 -19.52 -5.11 17.57
N GLN A 50 -19.71 -6.23 16.91
CA GLN A 50 -19.35 -7.55 17.43
C GLN A 50 -18.01 -8.07 16.91
N ALA A 51 -17.51 -7.49 15.80
CA ALA A 51 -16.18 -7.75 15.22
C ALA A 51 -15.77 -6.59 14.34
N VAL A 52 -14.47 -6.45 14.08
CA VAL A 52 -13.91 -5.43 13.19
C VAL A 52 -13.06 -6.09 12.11
N PHE A 53 -13.34 -5.74 10.86
CA PHE A 53 -12.41 -5.95 9.74
C PHE A 53 -11.60 -4.69 9.58
N LEU A 54 -10.28 -4.78 9.74
CA LEU A 54 -9.38 -3.64 9.82
C LEU A 54 -8.34 -3.66 8.70
N CYS A 55 -8.34 -2.61 7.88
CA CYS A 55 -7.20 -2.22 7.05
C CYS A 55 -6.58 -0.97 7.69
N PRO A 56 -5.41 -1.04 8.35
CA PRO A 56 -4.85 0.12 9.03
C PRO A 56 -4.35 1.16 8.03
N VAL A 57 -4.57 2.45 8.34
CA VAL A 57 -3.96 3.58 7.62
C VAL A 57 -2.47 3.66 7.92
N ASP A 58 -2.12 3.40 9.18
CA ASP A 58 -0.74 3.33 9.65
C ASP A 58 -0.62 2.13 10.58
N TRP A 59 0.29 1.23 10.22
CA TRP A 59 0.43 -0.08 10.88
C TRP A 59 0.93 -0.02 12.33
N GLU A 60 1.58 1.09 12.71
CA GLU A 60 2.03 1.32 14.09
C GLU A 60 1.04 2.19 14.88
N LYS A 61 0.55 3.29 14.29
CA LYS A 61 -0.33 4.25 14.96
C LYS A 61 -1.71 3.71 15.28
N ILE A 62 -2.09 2.57 14.70
CA ILE A 62 -3.36 1.90 15.00
C ILE A 62 -3.39 1.22 16.37
N THR A 63 -2.24 1.01 17.00
CA THR A 63 -2.12 0.27 18.27
C THR A 63 -3.10 0.72 19.37
N PRO A 64 -3.33 2.02 19.62
CA PRO A 64 -4.28 2.44 20.67
C PRO A 64 -5.73 2.01 20.41
N ALA A 65 -6.14 1.93 19.15
CA ALA A 65 -7.47 1.44 18.80
C ALA A 65 -7.57 -0.09 18.96
N LEU A 66 -6.50 -0.83 18.63
CA LEU A 66 -6.43 -2.27 18.85
C LEU A 66 -6.51 -2.63 20.34
N GLU A 67 -5.81 -1.86 21.20
CA GLU A 67 -5.91 -2.02 22.66
C GLU A 67 -7.34 -1.80 23.16
N ALA A 68 -8.02 -0.74 22.68
CA ALA A 68 -9.40 -0.44 23.04
C ALA A 68 -10.39 -1.55 22.59
N LEU A 69 -10.19 -2.12 21.39
CA LEU A 69 -10.98 -3.25 20.90
C LEU A 69 -10.76 -4.50 21.76
N LYS A 70 -9.51 -4.76 22.16
CA LYS A 70 -9.18 -5.88 23.05
C LYS A 70 -9.81 -5.72 24.44
N GLU A 71 -9.76 -4.51 25.02
CA GLU A 71 -10.43 -4.21 26.30
C GLU A 71 -11.96 -4.38 26.23
N ALA A 72 -12.55 -4.12 25.06
CA ALA A 72 -13.97 -4.31 24.81
C ALA A 72 -14.35 -5.75 24.42
N ASP A 73 -13.39 -6.69 24.38
CA ASP A 73 -13.56 -8.09 23.95
C ASP A 73 -14.13 -8.21 22.51
N ILE A 74 -13.75 -7.27 21.61
CA ILE A 74 -14.18 -7.25 20.22
C ILE A 74 -13.05 -7.82 19.33
N PRO A 75 -13.27 -8.97 18.65
CA PRO A 75 -12.28 -9.57 17.80
C PRO A 75 -12.00 -8.72 16.55
N VAL A 76 -10.72 -8.72 16.13
CA VAL A 76 -10.23 -7.99 14.96
C VAL A 76 -9.73 -8.99 13.92
N ILE A 77 -10.24 -8.89 12.70
CA ILE A 77 -9.69 -9.53 11.52
C ILE A 77 -8.92 -8.47 10.76
N ASN A 78 -7.59 -8.52 10.83
CA ASN A 78 -6.72 -7.59 10.12
C ASN A 78 -6.60 -8.00 8.65
N LEU A 79 -6.78 -7.07 7.74
CA LEU A 79 -6.81 -7.30 6.31
C LEU A 79 -5.74 -6.47 5.60
N ASP A 80 -5.19 -7.00 4.51
CA ASP A 80 -4.30 -6.35 3.56
C ASP A 80 -2.92 -5.97 4.15
N THR A 81 -2.86 -4.98 5.01
CA THR A 81 -1.65 -4.49 5.67
C THR A 81 -1.59 -5.01 7.10
N GLU A 82 -0.57 -5.81 7.43
CA GLU A 82 -0.41 -6.38 8.77
C GLU A 82 -0.03 -5.29 9.78
N VAL A 83 -0.70 -5.31 10.94
CA VAL A 83 -0.41 -4.39 12.04
C VAL A 83 0.87 -4.81 12.78
N LYS A 84 1.57 -3.86 13.42
CA LYS A 84 2.78 -4.14 14.19
C LYS A 84 2.52 -5.05 15.39
N GLU A 85 1.45 -4.78 16.13
CA GLU A 85 1.08 -5.53 17.33
C GLU A 85 0.15 -6.71 16.99
N THR A 86 0.69 -7.71 16.30
CA THR A 86 -0.08 -8.88 15.82
C THR A 86 -0.78 -9.66 16.93
N SER A 87 -0.32 -9.55 18.19
CA SER A 87 -0.96 -10.14 19.35
C SER A 87 -2.32 -9.51 19.75
N LEU A 88 -2.65 -8.37 19.15
CA LEU A 88 -3.91 -7.65 19.37
C LEU A 88 -4.98 -7.97 18.33
N VAL A 89 -4.67 -8.78 17.34
CA VAL A 89 -5.64 -9.22 16.31
C VAL A 89 -5.90 -10.71 16.38
N SER A 90 -7.10 -11.12 15.98
CA SER A 90 -7.54 -12.52 16.01
C SER A 90 -7.05 -13.31 14.81
N ALA A 91 -6.90 -12.64 13.66
CA ALA A 91 -6.39 -13.22 12.43
C ALA A 91 -5.86 -12.10 11.50
N PHE A 92 -4.97 -12.49 10.60
CA PHE A 92 -4.53 -11.66 9.48
C PHE A 92 -4.85 -12.38 8.15
N VAL A 93 -5.33 -11.62 7.17
CA VAL A 93 -5.55 -12.08 5.80
C VAL A 93 -4.94 -11.05 4.85
N GLY A 94 -3.90 -11.43 4.16
CA GLY A 94 -3.17 -10.56 3.23
C GLY A 94 -2.48 -11.37 2.13
N SER A 95 -1.80 -10.66 1.24
CA SER A 95 -0.96 -11.23 0.20
C SER A 95 0.46 -11.47 0.71
N ASP A 96 1.20 -12.31 0.02
CA ASP A 96 2.65 -12.42 0.18
C ASP A 96 3.32 -11.21 -0.51
N ASN A 97 3.37 -10.10 0.21
CA ASN A 97 3.82 -8.81 -0.30
C ASN A 97 5.33 -8.81 -0.61
N GLU A 98 6.12 -9.50 0.21
CA GLU A 98 7.57 -9.60 -0.01
C GLU A 98 7.84 -10.34 -1.31
N ASN A 99 7.17 -11.47 -1.54
CA ASN A 99 7.29 -12.20 -2.80
C ASN A 99 6.75 -11.39 -4.01
N ALA A 100 5.69 -10.61 -3.84
CA ALA A 100 5.19 -9.75 -4.91
C ALA A 100 6.24 -8.73 -5.36
N GLY A 101 6.92 -8.08 -4.40
CA GLY A 101 8.05 -7.18 -4.70
C GLY A 101 9.23 -7.92 -5.32
N TYR A 102 9.56 -9.10 -4.79
CA TYR A 102 10.66 -9.92 -5.30
C TYR A 102 10.47 -10.29 -6.78
N VAL A 103 9.27 -10.68 -7.19
CA VAL A 103 8.94 -10.98 -8.59
C VAL A 103 9.12 -9.76 -9.50
N CYS A 104 8.73 -8.56 -9.05
CA CYS A 104 8.99 -7.31 -9.77
C CYS A 104 10.49 -7.07 -9.98
N GLY A 105 11.29 -7.29 -8.95
CA GLY A 105 12.76 -7.16 -9.04
C GLY A 105 13.37 -8.20 -9.98
N GLN A 106 12.88 -9.45 -9.96
CA GLN A 106 13.35 -10.48 -10.89
C GLN A 106 13.04 -10.12 -12.35
N ASP A 107 11.86 -9.55 -12.65
CA ASP A 107 11.57 -9.10 -14.02
C ASP A 107 12.48 -7.93 -14.41
N LEU A 108 12.77 -6.99 -13.49
CA LEU A 108 13.71 -5.90 -13.76
C LEU A 108 15.10 -6.41 -14.15
N LEU A 109 15.61 -7.47 -13.50
CA LEU A 109 16.89 -8.09 -13.86
C LEU A 109 16.90 -8.66 -15.30
N VAL A 110 15.75 -9.11 -15.78
CA VAL A 110 15.59 -9.59 -17.16
C VAL A 110 15.52 -8.44 -18.15
N GLN A 111 14.78 -7.38 -17.81
CA GLN A 111 14.59 -6.20 -18.67
C GLN A 111 15.86 -5.34 -18.76
N LYS A 112 16.65 -5.27 -17.70
CA LYS A 112 17.82 -4.40 -17.54
C LYS A 112 19.00 -5.20 -16.93
N PRO A 113 19.59 -6.14 -17.66
CA PRO A 113 20.60 -7.04 -17.11
C PRO A 113 21.92 -6.36 -16.73
N ASP A 114 22.18 -5.17 -17.26
CA ASP A 114 23.38 -4.39 -16.97
C ASP A 114 23.24 -3.48 -15.74
N GLY A 115 22.10 -3.54 -15.05
CA GLY A 115 21.78 -2.62 -13.95
C GLY A 115 21.25 -1.27 -14.42
N GLY A 116 21.32 -0.26 -13.55
CA GLY A 116 20.84 1.09 -13.87
C GLY A 116 20.41 1.91 -12.66
N LYS A 117 19.80 3.07 -12.93
CA LYS A 117 19.30 3.98 -11.90
C LYS A 117 17.82 3.80 -11.68
N ILE A 118 17.44 3.63 -10.43
CA ILE A 118 16.04 3.39 -10.06
C ILE A 118 15.53 4.41 -9.04
N VAL A 119 14.23 4.62 -9.09
CA VAL A 119 13.48 5.38 -8.08
C VAL A 119 12.57 4.41 -7.34
N ILE A 120 12.43 4.59 -6.05
CA ILE A 120 11.47 3.85 -5.21
C ILE A 120 10.42 4.84 -4.71
N VAL A 121 9.14 4.46 -4.86
CA VAL A 121 8.01 5.21 -4.30
C VAL A 121 7.40 4.35 -3.19
N GLU A 122 7.49 4.82 -1.97
CA GLU A 122 7.19 4.09 -0.75
C GLU A 122 6.20 4.82 0.16
N ASN A 123 5.63 4.12 1.13
CA ASN A 123 4.85 4.69 2.23
C ASN A 123 5.17 3.91 3.51
N PRO A 124 6.09 4.40 4.34
CA PRO A 124 6.56 3.69 5.54
C PRO A 124 5.45 3.37 6.57
N GLY A 125 4.35 4.13 6.55
CA GLY A 125 3.19 3.87 7.40
C GLY A 125 2.36 2.64 6.98
N VAL A 126 2.63 2.06 5.81
CA VAL A 126 1.88 0.93 5.25
C VAL A 126 2.79 -0.30 5.10
N ASN A 127 2.65 -1.28 6.02
CA ASN A 127 3.55 -2.42 6.07
C ASN A 127 3.57 -3.26 4.78
N SER A 128 2.42 -3.44 4.12
CA SER A 128 2.37 -4.15 2.83
C SER A 128 3.23 -3.49 1.75
N VAL A 129 3.32 -2.15 1.74
CA VAL A 129 4.23 -1.41 0.87
C VAL A 129 5.69 -1.66 1.27
N ASN A 130 6.00 -1.62 2.58
CA ASN A 130 7.35 -1.88 3.08
C ASN A 130 7.86 -3.26 2.66
N GLU A 131 7.02 -4.29 2.82
CA GLU A 131 7.33 -5.67 2.41
C GLU A 131 7.58 -5.78 0.89
N ARG A 132 6.74 -5.14 0.06
CA ARG A 132 6.93 -5.11 -1.40
C ARG A 132 8.26 -4.46 -1.79
N ILE A 133 8.61 -3.35 -1.17
CA ILE A 133 9.90 -2.67 -1.41
C ILE A 133 11.06 -3.55 -0.94
N THR A 134 10.95 -4.17 0.23
CA THR A 134 11.98 -5.09 0.76
C THR A 134 12.24 -6.24 -0.21
N GLY A 135 11.21 -6.94 -0.67
CA GLY A 135 11.35 -8.03 -1.62
C GLY A 135 11.93 -7.59 -2.96
N PHE A 136 11.54 -6.42 -3.46
CA PHE A 136 12.11 -5.85 -4.68
C PHE A 136 13.62 -5.58 -4.54
N GLU A 137 14.02 -4.91 -3.45
CA GLU A 137 15.43 -4.61 -3.18
C GLU A 137 16.26 -5.87 -2.95
N GLU A 138 15.70 -6.89 -2.29
CA GLU A 138 16.35 -8.19 -2.14
C GLU A 138 16.66 -8.82 -3.50
N ALA A 139 15.70 -8.84 -4.41
CA ALA A 139 15.85 -9.43 -5.74
C ALA A 139 16.96 -8.74 -6.56
N ILE A 140 17.11 -7.43 -6.45
CA ILE A 140 18.11 -6.65 -7.22
C ILE A 140 19.44 -6.45 -6.48
N THR A 141 19.60 -7.04 -5.31
CA THR A 141 20.82 -6.89 -4.51
C THR A 141 22.05 -7.35 -5.31
N ASN A 142 23.11 -6.54 -5.31
CA ASN A 142 24.38 -6.78 -6.02
C ASN A 142 24.28 -6.91 -7.56
N SER A 143 23.21 -6.42 -8.18
CA SER A 143 22.96 -6.54 -9.63
C SER A 143 23.24 -5.26 -10.44
N GLY A 144 23.94 -4.28 -9.84
CA GLY A 144 24.34 -3.06 -10.54
C GLY A 144 23.28 -1.97 -10.58
N PHE A 145 22.17 -2.11 -9.84
CA PHE A 145 21.18 -1.06 -9.68
C PHE A 145 21.56 -0.09 -8.55
N GLU A 146 21.31 1.20 -8.79
CA GLU A 146 21.47 2.28 -7.83
C GLU A 146 20.13 2.95 -7.55
N VAL A 147 19.70 2.99 -6.29
CA VAL A 147 18.54 3.77 -5.86
C VAL A 147 18.97 5.24 -5.76
N VAL A 148 18.60 6.04 -6.75
CA VAL A 148 18.98 7.46 -6.82
C VAL A 148 18.02 8.36 -6.04
N LYS A 149 16.80 7.91 -5.82
CA LYS A 149 15.78 8.65 -5.05
C LYS A 149 14.75 7.71 -4.44
N ARG A 150 14.32 8.05 -3.21
CA ARG A 150 13.11 7.53 -2.60
C ARG A 150 12.09 8.67 -2.49
N ILE A 151 10.87 8.41 -2.90
CA ILE A 151 9.73 9.32 -2.79
C ILE A 151 8.79 8.72 -1.76
N GLU A 152 8.57 9.41 -0.66
CA GLU A 152 7.57 9.03 0.33
C GLU A 152 6.20 9.57 -0.11
N ALA A 153 5.31 8.67 -0.50
CA ALA A 153 3.97 9.04 -0.91
C ALA A 153 3.13 9.46 0.31
N LEU A 154 2.43 10.58 0.21
CA LEU A 154 1.36 10.93 1.12
C LEU A 154 0.19 9.93 0.96
N GLY A 155 -0.73 9.90 1.92
CA GLY A 155 -1.78 8.89 1.97
C GLY A 155 -2.62 8.72 0.69
N ASP A 156 -2.83 9.82 -0.05
CA ASP A 156 -3.54 9.85 -1.34
C ASP A 156 -2.60 9.84 -2.56
N SER A 157 -1.29 9.72 -2.35
CA SER A 157 -0.23 9.75 -3.36
C SER A 157 -0.17 11.05 -4.20
N SER A 158 -0.82 12.12 -3.77
CA SER A 158 -0.96 13.37 -4.54
C SER A 158 0.37 14.09 -4.81
N ASN A 159 1.37 13.91 -3.93
CA ASN A 159 2.70 14.52 -4.07
C ASN A 159 3.61 13.80 -5.07
N VAL A 160 3.33 12.54 -5.39
CA VAL A 160 4.25 11.66 -6.13
C VAL A 160 4.55 12.19 -7.54
N LYS A 161 3.53 12.71 -8.24
CA LYS A 161 3.71 13.25 -9.59
C LYS A 161 4.71 14.41 -9.64
N ASP A 162 4.56 15.37 -8.72
CA ASP A 162 5.41 16.56 -8.70
C ASP A 162 6.85 16.19 -8.31
N GLU A 163 7.04 15.32 -7.32
CA GLU A 163 8.37 14.85 -6.93
C GLU A 163 9.03 14.02 -8.04
N MET A 164 8.27 13.15 -8.71
CA MET A 164 8.81 12.38 -9.85
C MET A 164 9.17 13.29 -11.02
N THR A 165 8.38 14.33 -11.30
CA THR A 165 8.69 15.34 -12.32
C THR A 165 10.02 16.04 -12.02
N GLN A 166 10.26 16.39 -10.77
CA GLN A 166 11.55 16.96 -10.35
C GLN A 166 12.70 15.96 -10.57
N VAL A 167 12.53 14.71 -10.14
CA VAL A 167 13.53 13.65 -10.34
C VAL A 167 13.90 13.50 -11.82
N LEU A 168 12.90 13.46 -12.72
CA LEU A 168 13.11 13.32 -14.16
C LEU A 168 13.83 14.54 -14.76
N SER A 169 13.64 15.72 -14.20
CA SER A 169 14.33 16.95 -14.65
C SER A 169 15.80 16.99 -14.23
N GLU A 170 16.11 16.44 -13.06
CA GLU A 170 17.47 16.42 -12.49
C GLU A 170 18.28 15.22 -12.98
N ASN A 171 17.63 14.13 -13.41
CA ASN A 171 18.28 12.90 -13.82
C ASN A 171 17.86 12.50 -15.24
N SER A 172 18.81 12.59 -16.16
CA SER A 172 18.58 12.18 -17.56
C SER A 172 18.45 10.66 -17.73
N GLU A 173 18.96 9.89 -16.78
CA GLU A 173 19.07 8.43 -16.87
C GLU A 173 18.36 7.80 -15.67
N ILE A 174 17.06 7.52 -15.82
CA ILE A 174 16.28 6.67 -14.92
C ILE A 174 15.84 5.44 -15.73
N ASP A 175 16.14 4.26 -15.24
CA ASP A 175 15.87 2.98 -15.91
C ASP A 175 14.59 2.32 -15.43
N ALA A 176 14.28 2.46 -14.12
CA ALA A 176 13.06 1.91 -13.57
C ALA A 176 12.55 2.69 -12.36
N VAL A 177 11.25 2.50 -12.06
CA VAL A 177 10.60 2.95 -10.84
C VAL A 177 9.85 1.78 -10.23
N MET A 178 10.10 1.51 -8.95
CA MET A 178 9.28 0.61 -8.14
C MET A 178 8.30 1.43 -7.32
N CYS A 179 7.02 1.15 -7.49
CA CYS A 179 5.92 1.79 -6.77
C CYS A 179 5.26 0.75 -5.84
N GLY A 180 5.07 1.09 -4.57
CA GLY A 180 4.48 0.16 -3.60
C GLY A 180 3.02 -0.20 -3.87
N SER A 181 2.31 0.62 -4.68
CA SER A 181 0.91 0.38 -5.06
C SER A 181 0.53 1.11 -6.35
N ASP A 182 -0.60 0.73 -6.95
CA ASP A 182 -1.08 1.30 -8.20
C ASP A 182 -1.38 2.80 -8.14
N PRO A 183 -1.99 3.38 -7.08
CA PRO A 183 -2.16 4.83 -7.01
C PRO A 183 -0.84 5.61 -7.13
N MET A 184 0.26 5.08 -6.57
CA MET A 184 1.60 5.67 -6.74
C MET A 184 2.08 5.55 -8.18
N ALA A 185 1.89 4.38 -8.81
CA ALA A 185 2.30 4.14 -10.19
C ALA A 185 1.56 5.02 -11.18
N GLU A 186 0.28 5.29 -10.98
CA GLU A 186 -0.51 6.20 -11.82
C GLU A 186 0.12 7.61 -11.83
N GLN A 187 0.54 8.12 -10.67
CA GLN A 187 1.20 9.43 -10.57
C GLN A 187 2.58 9.43 -11.26
N VAL A 188 3.35 8.36 -11.08
CA VAL A 188 4.66 8.16 -11.74
C VAL A 188 4.49 8.12 -13.26
N MET A 189 3.55 7.32 -13.77
CA MET A 189 3.29 7.20 -15.21
C MET A 189 2.84 8.54 -15.82
N ALA A 190 2.04 9.34 -15.09
CA ALA A 190 1.66 10.68 -15.52
C ALA A 190 2.88 11.59 -15.67
N ALA A 191 3.80 11.59 -14.68
CA ALA A 191 5.03 12.38 -14.74
C ALA A 191 5.96 11.95 -15.90
N ILE A 192 6.13 10.62 -16.10
CA ILE A 192 6.94 10.06 -17.19
C ILE A 192 6.36 10.45 -18.55
N THR A 193 5.04 10.41 -18.70
CA THR A 193 4.34 10.76 -19.94
C THR A 193 4.51 12.26 -20.26
N GLU A 194 4.33 13.14 -19.27
CA GLU A 194 4.52 14.59 -19.44
C GLU A 194 5.97 14.95 -19.79
N ALA A 195 6.92 14.22 -19.20
CA ALA A 195 8.35 14.37 -19.52
C ALA A 195 8.76 13.75 -20.87
N GLN A 196 7.82 13.11 -21.57
CA GLN A 196 8.04 12.40 -22.85
C GLN A 196 9.15 11.34 -22.78
N ARG A 197 9.29 10.67 -21.63
CA ARG A 197 10.26 9.59 -21.42
C ARG A 197 9.62 8.24 -21.80
N THR A 198 10.34 7.36 -22.47
CA THR A 198 9.77 6.12 -23.04
C THR A 198 10.46 4.83 -22.60
N ASN A 199 11.62 4.90 -21.97
CA ASN A 199 12.45 3.71 -21.67
C ASN A 199 12.57 3.42 -20.17
N ILE A 200 11.57 3.83 -19.38
CA ILE A 200 11.54 3.62 -17.93
C ILE A 200 10.57 2.47 -17.65
N CYS A 201 11.05 1.40 -17.02
CA CYS A 201 10.20 0.33 -16.52
C CYS A 201 9.48 0.82 -15.25
N VAL A 202 8.16 0.62 -15.17
CA VAL A 202 7.38 0.95 -13.97
C VAL A 202 6.80 -0.34 -13.41
N TYR A 203 7.09 -0.60 -12.14
CA TYR A 203 6.58 -1.75 -11.40
C TYR A 203 5.62 -1.30 -10.33
N SER A 204 4.58 -2.08 -10.12
CA SER A 204 3.55 -1.84 -9.13
C SER A 204 2.86 -3.14 -8.72
N VAL A 205 2.03 -3.05 -7.69
CA VAL A 205 1.18 -4.13 -7.20
C VAL A 205 -0.26 -3.64 -7.16
N ASP A 206 -1.23 -4.51 -7.28
CA ASP A 206 -2.70 -4.45 -7.26
C ASP A 206 -3.32 -4.80 -8.63
N GLY A 207 -2.78 -4.33 -9.75
CA GLY A 207 -3.25 -4.62 -11.10
C GLY A 207 -4.60 -3.97 -11.42
N SER A 208 -4.75 -2.71 -11.02
CA SER A 208 -5.94 -1.90 -11.33
C SER A 208 -6.11 -1.69 -12.84
N PRO A 209 -7.31 -1.35 -13.32
CA PRO A 209 -7.51 -1.06 -14.74
C PRO A 209 -6.70 0.14 -15.26
N ALA A 210 -6.31 1.07 -14.39
CA ALA A 210 -5.58 2.27 -14.77
C ALA A 210 -4.07 2.00 -15.01
N THR A 211 -3.54 0.90 -14.45
CA THR A 211 -2.11 0.51 -14.59
C THR A 211 -1.88 -0.60 -15.61
N LYS A 212 -2.94 -1.10 -16.26
CA LYS A 212 -2.90 -2.15 -17.31
C LYS A 212 -2.88 -1.57 -18.74
#